data_77cb43bfc206cc11f101e387a70cfeb0
#
_entry.id   77cb43bfc206cc11f101e387a70cfeb0
#
_cell.length_a   1.000
_cell.length_b   1.000
_cell.length_c   1.000
_cell.angle_alpha   90.00
_cell.angle_beta   90.00
_cell.angle_gamma   90.00
#
_symmetry.space_group_name_H-M   'P 1'
#
loop_
_entity.id
_entity.type
_entity.pdbx_description
1 polymer ?
#
loop_
_entity_poly.entity_id
_entity_poly.type
_entity_poly.pdbx_seq_one_letter_code
_entity_poly.pdbx_strand_id
1 'polypeptide(L)'
;MSALNGADWVIVAILLVSVVIGLWRGFIREVLSLIVWIAAVTAAILFGADVAAFYADWINVPSVRVALGYATVFLLVFVVFALLSWLVTRLLRGGGLSGTDRMLGLGFGLLRGGLLVAVLVLLLGYTPMPRDPWWQESQLIPRFEPLAGWVREQLPDTLASLQALSPPEQLPVKLEAKPKPEPPERAAPAATPTHEHRSAGGF
;
A
#
# COMPACT_ATOMS: atom_id res chain seq x y z
N MET A 1 13.96 -19.80 13.02
CA MET A 1 13.63 -19.11 11.76
C MET A 1 12.15 -19.36 11.53
N SER A 2 11.31 -18.37 11.80
CA SER A 2 9.87 -18.48 11.54
C SER A 2 9.66 -18.65 10.02
N ALA A 3 8.85 -19.63 9.63
CA ALA A 3 8.52 -19.86 8.23
C ALA A 3 7.74 -18.63 7.71
N LEU A 4 7.98 -18.26 6.45
CA LEU A 4 7.19 -17.24 5.76
C LEU A 4 5.72 -17.67 5.77
N ASN A 5 4.84 -16.75 6.13
CA ASN A 5 3.40 -17.02 6.13
C ASN A 5 2.79 -16.78 4.73
N GLY A 6 1.48 -17.01 4.60
CA GLY A 6 0.78 -16.84 3.31
C GLY A 6 0.89 -15.43 2.74
N ALA A 7 0.87 -14.39 3.58
CA ALA A 7 1.03 -13.00 3.14
C ALA A 7 2.43 -12.73 2.58
N ASP A 8 3.46 -13.25 3.25
CA ASP A 8 4.84 -13.12 2.77
C ASP A 8 5.03 -13.74 1.39
N TRP A 9 4.41 -14.91 1.16
CA TRP A 9 4.45 -15.57 -0.15
C TRP A 9 3.76 -14.74 -1.24
N VAL A 10 2.65 -14.08 -0.94
CA VAL A 10 1.98 -13.16 -1.88
C VAL A 10 2.88 -11.98 -2.20
N ILE A 11 3.53 -11.37 -1.20
CA ILE A 11 4.48 -10.27 -1.40
C ILE A 11 5.64 -10.71 -2.28
N VAL A 12 6.25 -11.86 -1.97
CA VAL A 12 7.35 -12.43 -2.77
C VAL A 12 6.90 -12.69 -4.21
N ALA A 13 5.70 -13.24 -4.40
CA ALA A 13 5.15 -13.48 -5.74
C ALA A 13 4.97 -12.18 -6.53
N ILE A 14 4.42 -11.12 -5.93
CA ILE A 14 4.27 -9.80 -6.56
C ILE A 14 5.63 -9.24 -6.97
N LEU A 15 6.62 -9.28 -6.07
CA LEU A 15 7.97 -8.81 -6.35
C LEU A 15 8.61 -9.60 -7.48
N LEU A 16 8.55 -10.93 -7.42
CA LEU A 16 9.15 -11.82 -8.40
C LEU A 16 8.52 -11.64 -9.78
N VAL A 17 7.20 -11.61 -9.87
CA VAL A 17 6.48 -11.35 -11.13
C VAL A 17 6.86 -9.98 -11.69
N SER A 18 6.93 -8.95 -10.85
CA SER A 18 7.32 -7.60 -11.27
C SER A 18 8.76 -7.55 -11.82
N VAL A 19 9.68 -8.23 -11.13
CA VAL A 19 11.10 -8.35 -11.56
C VAL A 19 11.22 -9.11 -12.87
N VAL A 20 10.53 -10.25 -13.01
CA VAL A 20 10.55 -11.07 -14.25
C VAL A 20 10.00 -10.26 -15.43
N ILE A 21 8.91 -9.53 -15.24
CA ILE A 21 8.35 -8.64 -16.27
C ILE A 21 9.38 -7.56 -16.65
N GLY A 22 10.00 -6.90 -15.67
CA GLY A 22 11.02 -5.87 -15.90
C GLY A 22 12.23 -6.41 -16.67
N LEU A 23 12.73 -7.60 -16.29
CA LEU A 23 13.83 -8.28 -16.96
C LEU A 23 13.49 -8.68 -18.41
N TRP A 24 12.25 -9.13 -18.62
CA TRP A 24 11.80 -9.60 -19.96
C TRP A 24 11.48 -8.45 -20.91
N ARG A 25 10.84 -7.38 -20.39
CA ARG A 25 10.45 -6.22 -21.19
C ARG A 25 11.59 -5.24 -21.41
N GLY A 26 12.51 -5.13 -20.47
CA GLY A 26 13.60 -4.15 -20.41
C GLY A 26 13.16 -2.80 -19.87
N PHE A 27 14.14 -2.00 -19.44
CA PHE A 27 13.96 -0.71 -18.78
C PHE A 27 13.24 0.31 -19.68
N ILE A 28 13.68 0.44 -20.92
CA ILE A 28 13.13 1.43 -21.86
C ILE A 28 11.62 1.24 -22.03
N ARG A 29 11.16 -0.01 -22.20
CA ARG A 29 9.73 -0.28 -22.35
C ARG A 29 8.94 -0.02 -21.07
N GLU A 30 9.54 -0.30 -19.94
CA GLU A 30 8.88 -0.12 -18.65
C GLU A 30 8.70 1.37 -18.36
N VAL A 31 9.73 2.20 -18.61
CA VAL A 31 9.65 3.66 -18.49
C VAL A 31 8.64 4.25 -19.49
N LEU A 32 8.68 3.83 -20.76
CA LEU A 32 7.70 4.29 -21.75
C LEU A 32 6.27 3.93 -21.33
N SER A 33 6.05 2.73 -20.80
CA SER A 33 4.74 2.32 -20.28
C SER A 33 4.27 3.22 -19.15
N LEU A 34 5.16 3.60 -18.23
CA LEU A 34 4.83 4.51 -17.13
C LEU A 34 4.48 5.90 -17.65
N ILE A 35 5.24 6.42 -18.63
CA ILE A 35 4.95 7.71 -19.27
C ILE A 35 3.57 7.69 -19.94
N VAL A 36 3.21 6.60 -20.63
CA VAL A 36 1.88 6.43 -21.24
C VAL A 36 0.77 6.53 -20.21
N TRP A 37 0.93 5.84 -19.07
CA TRP A 37 -0.04 5.88 -17.97
C TRP A 37 -0.17 7.28 -17.36
N ILE A 38 0.95 7.92 -17.06
CA ILE A 38 0.96 9.27 -16.48
C ILE A 38 0.30 10.25 -17.45
N ALA A 39 0.66 10.21 -18.74
CA ALA A 39 0.08 11.08 -19.74
C ALA A 39 -1.44 10.87 -19.87
N ALA A 40 -1.92 9.62 -19.91
CA ALA A 40 -3.33 9.29 -20.03
C ALA A 40 -4.14 9.76 -18.82
N VAL A 41 -3.64 9.52 -17.60
CA VAL A 41 -4.30 9.97 -16.36
C VAL A 41 -4.32 11.49 -16.28
N THR A 42 -3.18 12.15 -16.55
CA THR A 42 -3.10 13.61 -16.51
C THR A 42 -4.05 14.24 -17.55
N ALA A 43 -4.09 13.72 -18.77
CA ALA A 43 -5.01 14.21 -19.78
C ALA A 43 -6.47 13.98 -19.39
N ALA A 44 -6.80 12.83 -18.80
CA ALA A 44 -8.15 12.56 -18.31
C ALA A 44 -8.56 13.56 -17.23
N ILE A 45 -7.67 13.89 -16.29
CA ILE A 45 -7.94 14.89 -15.25
C ILE A 45 -8.15 16.29 -15.86
N LEU A 46 -7.34 16.68 -16.83
CA LEU A 46 -7.39 18.01 -17.43
C LEU A 46 -8.60 18.22 -18.36
N PHE A 47 -8.95 17.22 -19.17
CA PHE A 47 -9.92 17.33 -20.26
C PHE A 47 -11.18 16.48 -20.06
N GLY A 48 -11.21 15.61 -19.06
CA GLY A 48 -12.32 14.68 -18.84
C GLY A 48 -13.66 15.38 -18.59
N ALA A 49 -13.64 16.50 -17.87
CA ALA A 49 -14.85 17.29 -17.59
C ALA A 49 -15.42 17.95 -18.87
N ASP A 50 -14.58 18.48 -19.75
CA ASP A 50 -14.99 19.10 -21.00
C ASP A 50 -15.63 18.06 -21.93
N VAL A 51 -15.02 16.87 -22.04
CA VAL A 51 -15.59 15.77 -22.82
C VAL A 51 -16.87 15.22 -22.18
N ALA A 52 -16.97 15.19 -20.83
CA ALA A 52 -18.21 14.85 -20.16
C ALA A 52 -19.35 15.83 -20.49
N ALA A 53 -19.05 17.13 -20.62
CA ALA A 53 -20.03 18.15 -21.03
C ALA A 53 -20.54 17.89 -22.46
N PHE A 54 -19.71 17.42 -23.36
CA PHE A 54 -20.10 17.05 -24.73
C PHE A 54 -21.16 15.93 -24.78
N TYR A 55 -21.17 15.03 -23.79
CA TYR A 55 -22.18 13.97 -23.67
C TYR A 55 -23.49 14.43 -23.02
N ALA A 56 -23.65 15.73 -22.69
CA ALA A 56 -24.82 16.23 -21.95
C ALA A 56 -26.13 15.99 -22.68
N ASP A 57 -26.14 16.14 -24.01
CA ASP A 57 -27.36 15.99 -24.82
C ASP A 57 -27.77 14.53 -25.04
N TRP A 58 -26.86 13.57 -24.82
CA TRP A 58 -27.08 12.15 -25.14
C TRP A 58 -27.27 11.31 -23.89
N ILE A 59 -26.74 11.76 -22.73
CA ILE A 59 -26.72 10.98 -21.50
C ILE A 59 -27.30 11.80 -20.35
N ASN A 60 -28.49 11.41 -19.89
CA ASN A 60 -29.20 12.12 -18.83
C ASN A 60 -28.67 11.82 -17.41
N VAL A 61 -27.89 10.72 -17.25
CA VAL A 61 -27.35 10.31 -15.93
C VAL A 61 -25.99 11.00 -15.69
N PRO A 62 -25.89 11.96 -14.75
CA PRO A 62 -24.66 12.74 -14.55
C PRO A 62 -23.42 11.90 -14.27
N SER A 63 -23.55 10.87 -13.42
CA SER A 63 -22.42 9.99 -13.05
C SER A 63 -21.88 9.20 -14.23
N VAL A 64 -22.75 8.70 -15.11
CA VAL A 64 -22.38 7.98 -16.33
C VAL A 64 -21.68 8.89 -17.30
N ARG A 65 -22.18 10.13 -17.48
CA ARG A 65 -21.60 11.16 -18.34
C ARG A 65 -20.17 11.51 -17.92
N VAL A 66 -19.99 11.75 -16.61
CA VAL A 66 -18.65 12.03 -16.05
C VAL A 66 -17.71 10.84 -16.27
N ALA A 67 -18.14 9.62 -15.91
CA ALA A 67 -17.33 8.42 -16.09
C ALA A 67 -16.92 8.22 -17.56
N LEU A 68 -17.84 8.39 -18.50
CA LEU A 68 -17.55 8.28 -19.94
C LEU A 68 -16.63 9.38 -20.44
N GLY A 69 -16.79 10.62 -20.00
CA GLY A 69 -15.89 11.72 -20.37
C GLY A 69 -14.45 11.43 -20.01
N TYR A 70 -14.20 11.09 -18.75
CA TYR A 70 -12.87 10.72 -18.26
C TYR A 70 -12.33 9.46 -18.93
N ALA A 71 -13.15 8.42 -19.09
CA ALA A 71 -12.76 7.18 -19.76
C ALA A 71 -12.39 7.41 -21.23
N THR A 72 -13.14 8.25 -21.94
CA THR A 72 -12.86 8.56 -23.36
C THR A 72 -11.51 9.24 -23.51
N VAL A 73 -11.24 10.29 -22.72
CA VAL A 73 -9.94 10.99 -22.79
C VAL A 73 -8.81 10.04 -22.41
N PHE A 74 -8.98 9.29 -21.32
CA PHE A 74 -7.99 8.32 -20.88
C PHE A 74 -7.66 7.31 -21.99
N LEU A 75 -8.66 6.63 -22.54
CA LEU A 75 -8.47 5.60 -23.56
C LEU A 75 -7.87 6.18 -24.84
N LEU A 76 -8.32 7.35 -25.28
CA LEU A 76 -7.80 7.99 -26.49
C LEU A 76 -6.30 8.30 -26.33
N VAL A 77 -5.93 8.99 -25.27
CA VAL A 77 -4.53 9.35 -24.99
C VAL A 77 -3.70 8.09 -24.75
N PHE A 78 -4.21 7.12 -23.99
CA PHE A 78 -3.53 5.86 -23.75
C PHE A 78 -3.22 5.12 -25.07
N VAL A 79 -4.18 4.98 -25.98
CA VAL A 79 -3.98 4.29 -27.25
C VAL A 79 -2.96 5.04 -28.13
N VAL A 80 -3.07 6.37 -28.24
CA VAL A 80 -2.13 7.17 -29.04
C VAL A 80 -0.70 7.01 -28.50
N PHE A 81 -0.50 7.21 -27.20
CA PHE A 81 0.82 7.09 -26.59
C PHE A 81 1.35 5.64 -26.57
N ALA A 82 0.47 4.64 -26.45
CA ALA A 82 0.85 3.23 -26.56
C ALA A 82 1.34 2.89 -27.97
N LEU A 83 0.68 3.41 -29.01
CA LEU A 83 1.13 3.26 -30.40
C LEU A 83 2.47 3.95 -30.65
N LEU A 84 2.65 5.17 -30.13
CA LEU A 84 3.93 5.88 -30.20
C LEU A 84 5.03 5.11 -29.48
N SER A 85 4.75 4.61 -28.28
CA SER A 85 5.67 3.79 -27.50
C SER A 85 6.06 2.50 -28.23
N TRP A 86 5.08 1.84 -28.87
CA TRP A 86 5.33 0.66 -29.70
C TRP A 86 6.22 1.00 -30.90
N LEU A 87 5.95 2.10 -31.60
CA LEU A 87 6.74 2.56 -32.74
C LEU A 87 8.19 2.86 -32.34
N VAL A 88 8.38 3.64 -31.27
CA VAL A 88 9.71 3.96 -30.71
C VAL A 88 10.46 2.67 -30.36
N THR A 89 9.80 1.76 -29.65
CA THR A 89 10.41 0.48 -29.27
C THR A 89 10.79 -0.38 -30.49
N ARG A 90 9.98 -0.31 -31.56
CA ARG A 90 10.26 -1.05 -32.80
C ARG A 90 11.48 -0.47 -33.54
N LEU A 91 11.63 0.87 -33.57
CA LEU A 91 12.78 1.53 -34.15
C LEU A 91 14.07 1.23 -33.39
N LEU A 92 14.00 1.21 -32.06
CA LEU A 92 15.15 0.92 -31.19
C LEU A 92 15.59 -0.55 -31.21
N ARG A 93 14.74 -1.50 -31.64
CA ARG A 93 15.09 -2.93 -31.72
C ARG A 93 16.20 -3.24 -32.71
N GLY A 94 16.49 -2.37 -33.66
CA GLY A 94 17.61 -2.52 -34.61
C GLY A 94 19.00 -2.41 -33.95
N GLY A 95 19.11 -1.83 -32.74
CA GLY A 95 20.35 -1.64 -31.99
C GLY A 95 20.65 -2.69 -30.92
N GLY A 96 19.89 -3.81 -30.84
CA GLY A 96 20.08 -4.85 -29.83
C GLY A 96 19.85 -4.31 -28.43
N LEU A 97 18.73 -4.66 -27.79
CA LEU A 97 18.51 -4.35 -26.38
C LEU A 97 19.66 -5.02 -25.60
N SER A 98 20.59 -4.20 -25.15
CA SER A 98 21.81 -4.66 -24.47
C SER A 98 21.45 -5.36 -23.15
N GLY A 99 22.32 -6.27 -22.66
CA GLY A 99 22.16 -6.88 -21.35
C GLY A 99 21.95 -5.83 -20.25
N THR A 100 22.50 -4.62 -20.44
CA THR A 100 22.34 -3.47 -19.56
C THR A 100 20.86 -3.00 -19.45
N ASP A 101 20.10 -2.95 -20.55
CA ASP A 101 18.68 -2.58 -20.52
C ASP A 101 17.85 -3.57 -19.70
N ARG A 102 18.16 -4.86 -19.78
CA ARG A 102 17.51 -5.91 -18.99
C ARG A 102 17.86 -5.80 -17.51
N MET A 103 19.13 -5.54 -17.18
CA MET A 103 19.56 -5.34 -15.79
C MET A 103 18.90 -4.11 -15.16
N LEU A 104 18.83 -3.00 -15.90
CA LEU A 104 18.08 -1.82 -15.46
C LEU A 104 16.58 -2.12 -15.34
N GLY A 105 16.03 -2.93 -16.26
CA GLY A 105 14.64 -3.40 -16.20
C GLY A 105 14.34 -4.25 -14.95
N LEU A 106 15.29 -5.09 -14.52
CA LEU A 106 15.18 -5.82 -13.25
C LEU A 106 15.10 -4.86 -12.06
N GLY A 107 16.02 -3.89 -11.98
CA GLY A 107 16.02 -2.88 -10.91
C GLY A 107 14.72 -2.08 -10.87
N PHE A 108 14.25 -1.63 -12.03
CA PHE A 108 12.97 -0.92 -12.14
C PHE A 108 11.76 -1.81 -11.79
N GLY A 109 11.80 -3.07 -12.21
CA GLY A 109 10.77 -4.05 -11.85
C GLY A 109 10.67 -4.28 -10.35
N LEU A 110 11.83 -4.33 -9.65
CA LEU A 110 11.88 -4.44 -8.20
C LEU A 110 11.30 -3.18 -7.52
N LEU A 111 11.69 -1.98 -7.99
CA LEU A 111 11.17 -0.72 -7.48
C LEU A 111 9.65 -0.63 -7.64
N ARG A 112 9.14 -0.94 -8.83
CA ARG A 112 7.70 -0.98 -9.12
C ARG A 112 6.99 -2.02 -8.26
N GLY A 113 7.55 -3.22 -8.14
CA GLY A 113 7.00 -4.28 -7.28
C GLY A 113 6.92 -3.85 -5.82
N GLY A 114 7.97 -3.22 -5.32
CA GLY A 114 7.99 -2.65 -3.97
C GLY A 114 6.93 -1.57 -3.76
N LEU A 115 6.76 -0.68 -4.73
CA LEU A 115 5.71 0.35 -4.68
C LEU A 115 4.31 -0.27 -4.71
N LEU A 116 4.07 -1.28 -5.55
CA LEU A 116 2.79 -1.99 -5.59
C LEU A 116 2.47 -2.67 -4.26
N VAL A 117 3.47 -3.32 -3.64
CA VAL A 117 3.31 -3.91 -2.30
C VAL A 117 3.02 -2.82 -1.26
N ALA A 118 3.74 -1.70 -1.29
CA ALA A 118 3.52 -0.60 -0.35
C ALA A 118 2.10 -0.01 -0.49
N VAL A 119 1.62 0.21 -1.72
CA VAL A 119 0.24 0.64 -1.98
C VAL A 119 -0.77 -0.40 -1.51
N LEU A 120 -0.51 -1.70 -1.73
CA LEU A 120 -1.37 -2.78 -1.26
C LEU A 120 -1.43 -2.82 0.28
N VAL A 121 -0.28 -2.73 0.96
CA VAL A 121 -0.19 -2.65 2.42
C VAL A 121 -0.94 -1.42 2.94
N LEU A 122 -0.78 -0.26 2.28
CA LEU A 122 -1.50 0.95 2.62
C LEU A 122 -3.02 0.76 2.50
N LEU A 123 -3.51 0.24 1.38
CA LEU A 123 -4.94 0.04 1.14
C LEU A 123 -5.55 -0.98 2.11
N LEU A 124 -4.86 -2.11 2.32
CA LEU A 124 -5.31 -3.14 3.25
C LEU A 124 -5.24 -2.65 4.71
N GLY A 125 -4.32 -1.73 5.02
CA GLY A 125 -4.22 -1.07 6.32
C GLY A 125 -5.48 -0.28 6.72
N TYR A 126 -6.30 0.15 5.76
CA TYR A 126 -7.60 0.79 6.02
C TYR A 126 -8.76 -0.21 6.20
N THR A 127 -8.50 -1.49 6.09
CA THR A 127 -9.48 -2.56 6.29
C THR A 127 -9.32 -3.19 7.69
N PRO A 128 -10.20 -4.11 8.13
CA PRO A 128 -10.01 -4.87 9.36
C PRO A 128 -8.83 -5.86 9.33
N MET A 129 -8.25 -6.12 8.17
CA MET A 129 -7.19 -7.13 7.94
C MET A 129 -5.93 -7.01 8.81
N PRO A 130 -5.46 -5.81 9.23
CA PRO A 130 -4.35 -5.70 10.16
C PRO A 130 -4.55 -6.38 11.52
N ARG A 131 -5.80 -6.71 11.88
CA ARG A 131 -6.14 -7.44 13.11
C ARG A 131 -6.03 -8.96 12.96
N ASP A 132 -5.95 -9.46 11.74
CA ASP A 132 -5.89 -10.89 11.47
C ASP A 132 -4.51 -11.48 11.78
N PRO A 133 -4.43 -12.73 12.30
CA PRO A 133 -3.17 -13.38 12.65
C PRO A 133 -2.17 -13.43 11.49
N TRP A 134 -2.64 -13.69 10.26
CA TRP A 134 -1.78 -13.76 9.08
C TRP A 134 -1.09 -12.43 8.74
N TRP A 135 -1.68 -11.28 9.11
CA TRP A 135 -1.06 -9.98 8.94
C TRP A 135 0.02 -9.74 10.00
N GLN A 136 -0.32 -10.01 11.27
CA GLN A 136 0.57 -9.76 12.40
C GLN A 136 1.79 -10.69 12.43
N GLU A 137 1.65 -11.91 11.89
CA GLU A 137 2.72 -12.89 11.79
C GLU A 137 3.61 -12.69 10.56
N SER A 138 3.25 -11.80 9.63
CA SER A 138 4.05 -11.51 8.44
C SER A 138 5.38 -10.85 8.80
N GLN A 139 6.45 -11.32 8.18
CA GLN A 139 7.80 -10.75 8.34
C GLN A 139 8.08 -9.63 7.34
N LEU A 140 7.37 -9.62 6.21
CA LEU A 140 7.60 -8.68 5.14
C LEU A 140 6.72 -7.43 5.25
N ILE A 141 5.47 -7.53 5.70
CA ILE A 141 4.57 -6.38 5.85
C ILE A 141 5.22 -5.24 6.64
N PRO A 142 5.83 -5.45 7.83
CA PRO A 142 6.46 -4.37 8.58
C PRO A 142 7.61 -3.68 7.86
N ARG A 143 8.25 -4.36 6.90
CA ARG A 143 9.32 -3.77 6.07
C ARG A 143 8.79 -2.81 5.01
N PHE A 144 7.54 -2.97 4.60
CA PHE A 144 6.88 -2.10 3.63
C PHE A 144 6.05 -0.98 4.27
N GLU A 145 5.77 -1.04 5.58
CA GLU A 145 5.07 0.03 6.30
C GLU A 145 5.72 1.41 6.17
N PRO A 146 7.05 1.57 6.28
CA PRO A 146 7.69 2.87 6.08
C PRO A 146 7.48 3.43 4.68
N LEU A 147 7.53 2.56 3.65
CA LEU A 147 7.29 2.94 2.27
C LEU A 147 5.80 3.27 2.04
N ALA A 148 4.90 2.50 2.65
CA ALA A 148 3.46 2.77 2.63
C ALA A 148 3.13 4.13 3.31
N GLY A 149 3.81 4.44 4.43
CA GLY A 149 3.73 5.73 5.10
C GLY A 149 4.18 6.89 4.21
N TRP A 150 5.33 6.73 3.55
CA TRP A 150 5.83 7.72 2.59
C TRP A 150 4.85 7.93 1.42
N VAL A 151 4.28 6.86 0.84
CA VAL A 151 3.26 6.96 -0.21
C VAL A 151 2.04 7.73 0.29
N ARG A 152 1.61 7.47 1.52
CA ARG A 152 0.50 8.18 2.16
C ARG A 152 0.74 9.69 2.26
N GLU A 153 1.95 10.12 2.61
CA GLU A 153 2.31 11.53 2.71
C GLU A 153 2.29 12.26 1.34
N GLN A 154 2.46 11.51 0.24
CA GLN A 154 2.36 12.06 -1.12
C GLN A 154 0.92 12.18 -1.63
N LEU A 155 -0.05 11.59 -0.93
CA LEU A 155 -1.46 11.66 -1.34
C LEU A 155 -2.04 13.03 -0.98
N PRO A 156 -2.82 13.67 -1.90
CA PRO A 156 -3.49 14.94 -1.61
C PRO A 156 -4.43 14.83 -0.42
N ASP A 157 -4.56 15.92 0.37
CA ASP A 157 -5.43 16.01 1.55
C ASP A 157 -6.90 15.66 1.27
N THR A 158 -7.32 15.70 0.02
CA THR A 158 -8.65 15.25 -0.43
C THR A 158 -8.92 13.78 -0.13
N LEU A 159 -7.87 12.93 -0.06
CA LEU A 159 -8.01 11.53 0.34
C LEU A 159 -7.92 11.37 1.87
N ALA A 160 -7.39 12.36 2.58
CA ALA A 160 -7.45 12.41 4.03
C ALA A 160 -8.90 12.51 4.55
N SER A 161 -9.80 13.11 3.76
CA SER A 161 -11.22 13.16 4.08
C SER A 161 -11.92 11.79 4.03
N LEU A 162 -11.38 10.83 3.27
CA LEU A 162 -11.85 9.44 3.32
C LEU A 162 -11.46 8.75 4.64
N GLN A 163 -10.45 9.26 5.33
CA GLN A 163 -10.07 8.80 6.67
C GLN A 163 -11.09 9.21 7.73
N ALA A 164 -11.79 10.33 7.53
CA ALA A 164 -12.86 10.77 8.43
C ALA A 164 -14.09 9.83 8.39
N LEU A 165 -14.18 8.98 7.37
CA LEU A 165 -15.23 7.95 7.26
C LEU A 165 -14.83 6.63 7.93
N SER A 166 -13.57 6.47 8.29
CA SER A 166 -13.11 5.32 9.09
C SER A 166 -13.20 5.72 10.57
N PRO A 167 -13.77 4.88 11.45
CA PRO A 167 -13.81 5.17 12.88
C PRO A 167 -12.39 5.46 13.39
N PRO A 168 -12.18 6.47 14.24
CA PRO A 168 -10.85 6.90 14.69
C PRO A 168 -10.06 5.83 15.46
N GLU A 169 -10.70 4.71 15.80
CA GLU A 169 -10.12 3.59 16.54
C GLU A 169 -9.30 2.61 15.67
N GLN A 170 -9.15 2.89 14.36
CA GLN A 170 -8.48 1.96 13.44
C GLN A 170 -7.11 2.43 12.93
N LEU A 171 -6.56 3.50 13.48
CA LEU A 171 -5.16 3.85 13.26
C LEU A 171 -4.26 2.73 13.82
N PRO A 172 -3.18 2.36 13.12
CA PRO A 172 -2.31 1.29 13.59
C PRO A 172 -1.91 1.58 15.02
N VAL A 173 -2.26 0.67 15.92
CA VAL A 173 -1.80 0.68 17.29
C VAL A 173 -0.28 0.79 17.21
N LYS A 174 0.24 1.96 17.59
CA LYS A 174 1.62 2.12 18.00
C LYS A 174 1.87 0.92 18.91
N LEU A 175 2.74 0.01 18.50
CA LEU A 175 3.14 -1.13 19.33
C LEU A 175 3.70 -0.53 20.62
N GLU A 176 2.80 -0.29 21.56
CA GLU A 176 3.17 -0.01 22.92
C GLU A 176 3.93 -1.24 23.40
N ALA A 177 5.22 -1.03 23.62
CA ALA A 177 6.10 -2.08 24.11
C ALA A 177 5.36 -2.79 25.23
N LYS A 178 5.15 -4.11 25.06
CA LYS A 178 4.59 -5.01 26.05
C LYS A 178 5.11 -4.58 27.42
N PRO A 179 4.26 -4.19 28.38
CA PRO A 179 4.75 -3.78 29.69
C PRO A 179 5.62 -4.89 30.25
N LYS A 180 6.86 -4.53 30.59
CA LYS A 180 7.80 -5.41 31.25
C LYS A 180 7.08 -6.01 32.46
N PRO A 181 7.05 -7.35 32.64
CA PRO A 181 6.39 -7.92 33.78
C PRO A 181 6.96 -7.29 35.04
N GLU A 182 6.10 -6.66 35.82
CA GLU A 182 6.42 -6.07 37.09
C GLU A 182 6.96 -7.18 38.01
N PRO A 183 8.09 -6.97 38.71
CA PRO A 183 8.62 -7.97 39.64
C PRO A 183 7.53 -8.27 40.69
N PRO A 184 7.37 -9.52 41.12
CA PRO A 184 6.36 -9.87 42.11
C PRO A 184 6.55 -9.01 43.35
N GLU A 185 5.52 -8.29 43.72
CA GLU A 185 5.42 -7.46 44.92
C GLU A 185 5.83 -8.30 46.11
N ARG A 186 6.91 -7.89 46.76
CA ARG A 186 7.43 -8.55 47.95
C ARG A 186 6.33 -8.57 48.99
N ALA A 187 5.78 -9.75 49.26
CA ALA A 187 4.82 -9.97 50.34
C ALA A 187 5.30 -9.30 51.61
N ALA A 188 4.51 -8.36 52.10
CA ALA A 188 4.72 -7.74 53.41
C ALA A 188 4.69 -8.82 54.50
N PRO A 189 5.59 -8.75 55.48
CA PRO A 189 5.62 -9.74 56.55
C PRO A 189 4.33 -9.69 57.39
N ALA A 190 3.73 -10.86 57.60
CA ALA A 190 2.52 -11.07 58.38
C ALA A 190 2.66 -10.46 59.78
N ALA A 191 1.71 -9.60 60.11
CA ALA A 191 1.56 -9.04 61.44
C ALA A 191 1.28 -10.17 62.45
N THR A 192 2.12 -10.24 63.44
CA THR A 192 2.03 -11.17 64.64
C THR A 192 0.73 -10.86 65.39
N PRO A 193 -0.08 -11.84 65.74
CA PRO A 193 -1.25 -11.60 66.58
C PRO A 193 -0.79 -11.35 68.06
N THR A 194 -1.11 -10.17 68.53
CA THR A 194 -0.93 -9.78 69.94
C THR A 194 -1.92 -10.57 70.79
N HIS A 195 -1.40 -11.46 71.67
CA HIS A 195 -2.16 -12.13 72.71
C HIS A 195 -2.62 -11.11 73.74
N GLU A 196 -3.88 -10.82 73.78
CA GLU A 196 -4.54 -10.08 74.84
C GLU A 196 -4.80 -11.00 76.00
N HIS A 197 -4.03 -10.79 77.10
CA HIS A 197 -4.11 -11.47 78.37
C HIS A 197 -5.33 -10.95 79.14
N ARG A 198 -6.43 -11.68 79.06
CA ARG A 198 -7.61 -11.39 79.87
C ARG A 198 -7.41 -11.95 81.32
N SER A 199 -6.99 -11.07 82.19
CA SER A 199 -6.99 -11.30 83.66
C SER A 199 -8.43 -11.38 84.17
N ALA A 200 -8.79 -12.52 84.70
CA ALA A 200 -9.97 -12.68 85.50
C ALA A 200 -9.60 -12.43 86.97
N GLY A 201 -10.22 -11.50 87.63
CA GLY A 201 -10.34 -11.36 89.06
C GLY A 201 -11.80 -11.28 89.37
N GLY A 202 -12.27 -12.07 90.07
CA GLY A 202 -12.63 -12.55 91.30
C GLY A 202 -13.67 -11.67 91.96
N PHE A 203 -14.75 -12.18 92.18
CA PHE A 203 -15.66 -12.43 93.35
C PHE A 203 -17.02 -12.81 92.83
#